data_4aa06a4072fca1421a9f9013b7c9a296
#
_entry.id   4aa06a4072fca1421a9f9013b7c9a296
#
_cell.length_a   1.000
_cell.length_b   1.000
_cell.length_c   1.000
_cell.angle_alpha   90.00
_cell.angle_beta   90.00
_cell.angle_gamma   90.00
#
_symmetry.space_group_name_H-M   'P 1'
#
loop_
_entity.id
_entity.type
_entity.pdbx_description
1 polymer ?
#
loop_
_entity_poly.entity_id
_entity_poly.type
_entity_poly.pdbx_seq_one_letter_code
_entity_poly.pdbx_strand_id
1 'polypeptide(L)'
;MSQKFRLFRACVLFVSLVFATSLRAQEKNPDDKTLRVFIFAGQSNMVGSDSKAADIVKFPPFVGLDEPQKKVKFSYSIGREEMNNSNGWVDLQPVDNVVGPELSFARKVSQEIKAPIAIIKCASGGTTLGADWNPDEPSGFSLYPLTLKLIQSSLAELDKKRIPYRIEGFMWHQGENDMFDEKFKANYGANLQNFLTKWRRDLKTPNLKFYIGELCTKSVWGMDNRDNMYAIRAGQKFVTTSDKLAEYIPTSHDAMEIGGGAGLHYHYGTLGQLEHGVNYADAYLRTIGINTTVARPFKVRPFPQGAPVKLFILAGHRNMEGERAFTGDLSKLKGYESLANDNQKIAYKYNIGGGFKVSNGWEPLGPAGFYGTFGPELSFGATLQSKAPGNIAIAKFTHSGSQMNDWTPEGTEAKDRNLYPQFIAFIKESIKELEGKGQKVELAGIFYHVGENDTAMGGYRNQAAKWLQSTVAKSREDLSLPGLKWFVSQQPPTDQEGLGTIDVTANIAALAAADPNFIHIKAFDLPKQDAELVITTEGIIKLGEVIARSYLEHK
;
A
#
# COMPACT_ATOMS: atom_id res chain seq x y z
N MET A 1 35.93 -21.42 61.29
CA MET A 1 36.12 -21.33 59.81
C MET A 1 35.33 -22.45 59.12
N SER A 2 34.00 -22.42 59.06
CA SER A 2 33.23 -23.44 58.31
C SER A 2 31.72 -23.22 58.29
N GLN A 3 31.25 -21.99 58.11
CA GLN A 3 29.81 -21.77 57.92
C GLN A 3 29.42 -20.69 56.86
N LYS A 4 30.43 -20.03 56.25
CA LYS A 4 30.16 -18.99 55.24
C LYS A 4 30.25 -19.48 53.79
N PHE A 5 30.57 -20.73 53.53
CA PHE A 5 30.75 -21.27 52.18
C PHE A 5 29.55 -22.08 51.65
N ARG A 6 28.51 -22.32 52.46
CA ARG A 6 27.34 -23.11 52.00
C ARG A 6 26.15 -22.25 51.53
N LEU A 7 26.13 -20.95 51.85
CA LEU A 7 25.04 -20.06 51.39
C LEU A 7 25.27 -19.51 49.97
N PHE A 8 26.49 -19.51 49.46
CA PHE A 8 26.78 -18.94 48.14
C PHE A 8 26.50 -19.90 46.97
N ARG A 9 26.39 -21.21 47.22
CA ARG A 9 26.03 -22.19 46.19
C ARG A 9 24.50 -22.36 46.00
N ALA A 10 23.71 -22.01 46.96
CA ALA A 10 22.26 -22.11 46.86
C ALA A 10 21.61 -20.91 46.10
N CYS A 11 22.21 -19.71 46.15
CA CYS A 11 21.69 -18.53 45.44
C CYS A 11 22.03 -18.54 43.94
N VAL A 12 23.12 -19.20 43.51
CA VAL A 12 23.50 -19.27 42.08
C VAL A 12 22.66 -20.29 41.33
N LEU A 13 22.17 -21.34 41.98
CA LEU A 13 21.27 -22.31 41.35
C LEU A 13 19.81 -21.83 41.25
N PHE A 14 19.38 -20.89 42.08
CA PHE A 14 17.99 -20.34 42.02
C PHE A 14 17.83 -19.22 40.99
N VAL A 15 18.89 -18.47 40.67
CA VAL A 15 18.87 -17.43 39.63
C VAL A 15 18.98 -18.05 38.23
N SER A 16 19.59 -19.23 38.08
CA SER A 16 19.67 -19.93 36.78
C SER A 16 18.36 -20.66 36.41
N LEU A 17 17.47 -20.92 37.37
CA LEU A 17 16.18 -21.58 37.09
C LEU A 17 15.05 -20.60 36.77
N VAL A 18 15.19 -19.30 37.10
CA VAL A 18 14.16 -18.29 36.80
C VAL A 18 14.33 -17.68 35.40
N PHE A 19 15.52 -17.77 34.78
CA PHE A 19 15.77 -17.34 33.40
C PHE A 19 15.51 -18.41 32.33
N ALA A 20 15.26 -19.66 32.73
CA ALA A 20 15.01 -20.77 31.78
C ALA A 20 13.51 -20.98 31.50
N THR A 21 12.59 -20.16 32.05
CA THR A 21 11.15 -20.34 31.86
C THR A 21 10.46 -19.25 31.03
N SER A 22 11.19 -18.34 30.38
CA SER A 22 10.62 -17.28 29.54
C SER A 22 10.85 -17.44 28.03
N LEU A 23 11.37 -18.59 27.59
CA LEU A 23 11.37 -19.03 26.19
C LEU A 23 10.40 -20.19 26.01
N ARG A 24 9.16 -20.05 26.49
CA ARG A 24 8.08 -20.81 25.89
C ARG A 24 7.87 -20.23 24.51
N ALA A 25 8.31 -20.97 23.50
CA ALA A 25 7.81 -20.83 22.15
C ALA A 25 6.29 -20.66 22.25
N GLN A 26 5.77 -19.56 21.69
CA GLN A 26 4.35 -19.33 21.57
C GLN A 26 3.76 -20.58 20.91
N GLU A 27 3.01 -21.38 21.66
CA GLU A 27 2.40 -22.60 21.12
C GLU A 27 1.57 -22.16 19.92
N LYS A 28 1.91 -22.71 18.74
CA LYS A 28 1.07 -22.61 17.54
C LYS A 28 -0.33 -22.97 17.98
N ASN A 29 -1.28 -22.07 17.76
CA ASN A 29 -2.67 -22.16 18.19
C ASN A 29 -3.20 -23.60 17.91
N PRO A 30 -3.46 -24.42 18.94
CA PRO A 30 -3.72 -25.87 18.76
C PRO A 30 -5.07 -26.19 18.13
N ASP A 31 -5.91 -25.17 17.87
CA ASP A 31 -7.28 -25.35 17.38
C ASP A 31 -7.37 -25.26 15.85
N ASP A 32 -6.75 -26.23 15.17
CA ASP A 32 -6.78 -26.34 13.71
C ASP A 32 -8.15 -26.81 13.15
N LYS A 33 -9.14 -27.11 14.02
CA LYS A 33 -10.44 -27.67 13.59
C LYS A 33 -11.59 -26.66 13.68
N THR A 34 -11.46 -25.62 14.49
CA THR A 34 -12.48 -24.59 14.65
C THR A 34 -12.50 -23.65 13.44
N LEU A 35 -13.66 -23.54 12.79
CA LEU A 35 -13.86 -22.65 11.65
C LEU A 35 -13.66 -21.19 12.05
N ARG A 36 -12.77 -20.48 11.37
CA ARG A 36 -12.50 -19.06 11.59
C ARG A 36 -13.43 -18.24 10.72
N VAL A 37 -14.38 -17.57 11.36
CA VAL A 37 -15.37 -16.74 10.66
C VAL A 37 -14.93 -15.30 10.65
N PHE A 38 -14.89 -14.70 9.47
CA PHE A 38 -14.59 -13.29 9.25
C PHE A 38 -15.78 -12.58 8.61
N ILE A 39 -16.08 -11.38 9.09
CA ILE A 39 -17.18 -10.56 8.57
C ILE A 39 -16.57 -9.44 7.74
N PHE A 40 -17.08 -9.26 6.52
CA PHE A 40 -16.73 -8.18 5.62
C PHE A 40 -17.96 -7.32 5.39
N ALA A 41 -17.89 -6.04 5.73
CA ALA A 41 -19.02 -5.14 5.57
C ALA A 41 -18.57 -3.74 5.16
N GLY A 42 -19.43 -3.05 4.42
CA GLY A 42 -19.13 -1.70 3.94
C GLY A 42 -19.88 -1.33 2.66
N GLN A 43 -19.32 -0.38 1.92
CA GLN A 43 -19.95 0.14 0.70
C GLN A 43 -19.23 -0.31 -0.58
N SER A 44 -19.26 0.49 -1.64
CA SER A 44 -18.77 0.14 -2.98
C SER A 44 -17.33 -0.40 -3.00
N ASN A 45 -16.44 0.19 -2.22
CA ASN A 45 -15.06 -0.30 -2.10
C ASN A 45 -14.95 -1.61 -1.26
N MET A 46 -15.97 -1.99 -0.52
CA MET A 46 -16.09 -3.34 0.04
C MET A 46 -16.79 -4.30 -0.93
N VAL A 47 -17.76 -3.81 -1.73
CA VAL A 47 -18.34 -4.61 -2.84
C VAL A 47 -17.25 -5.05 -3.81
N GLY A 48 -16.38 -4.14 -4.20
CA GLY A 48 -15.38 -4.28 -5.25
C GLY A 48 -15.77 -3.54 -6.53
N SER A 49 -16.50 -2.43 -6.42
CA SER A 49 -16.95 -1.66 -7.57
C SER A 49 -15.79 -1.23 -8.48
N ASP A 50 -16.06 -1.16 -9.78
CA ASP A 50 -15.10 -0.87 -10.85
C ASP A 50 -13.95 -1.90 -10.99
N SER A 51 -14.04 -3.06 -10.32
CA SER A 51 -13.13 -4.18 -10.52
C SER A 51 -13.70 -5.19 -11.52
N LYS A 52 -12.82 -6.03 -12.08
CA LYS A 52 -13.21 -7.09 -13.01
C LYS A 52 -12.42 -8.37 -12.71
N ALA A 53 -13.10 -9.47 -12.48
CA ALA A 53 -12.45 -10.76 -12.22
C ALA A 53 -11.51 -11.19 -13.38
N ALA A 54 -11.87 -10.87 -14.63
CA ALA A 54 -11.06 -11.12 -15.80
C ALA A 54 -9.69 -10.39 -15.78
N ASP A 55 -9.54 -9.33 -14.98
CA ASP A 55 -8.29 -8.60 -14.87
C ASP A 55 -7.29 -9.23 -13.88
N ILE A 56 -7.73 -10.18 -13.05
CA ILE A 56 -6.87 -10.87 -12.06
C ILE A 56 -5.62 -11.47 -12.72
N VAL A 57 -5.78 -12.03 -13.92
CA VAL A 57 -4.68 -12.66 -14.67
C VAL A 57 -3.56 -11.68 -15.06
N LYS A 58 -3.83 -10.38 -15.06
CA LYS A 58 -2.84 -9.32 -15.31
C LYS A 58 -1.88 -9.12 -14.12
N PHE A 59 -2.21 -9.63 -12.95
CA PHE A 59 -1.50 -9.42 -11.68
C PHE A 59 -0.89 -10.71 -11.16
N PRO A 60 0.38 -11.03 -11.47
CA PRO A 60 1.02 -12.31 -11.17
C PRO A 60 0.87 -12.82 -9.74
N PRO A 61 0.93 -11.98 -8.68
CA PRO A 61 0.74 -12.46 -7.31
C PRO A 61 -0.67 -12.99 -7.01
N PHE A 62 -1.65 -12.62 -7.84
CA PHE A 62 -3.06 -12.87 -7.59
C PHE A 62 -3.71 -13.86 -8.57
N VAL A 63 -2.97 -14.34 -9.56
CA VAL A 63 -3.46 -15.34 -10.53
C VAL A 63 -4.12 -16.52 -9.83
N GLY A 64 -5.28 -16.95 -10.35
CA GLY A 64 -6.10 -18.03 -9.82
C GLY A 64 -7.09 -17.62 -8.72
N LEU A 65 -7.20 -16.31 -8.39
CA LEU A 65 -8.27 -15.81 -7.51
C LEU A 65 -9.59 -15.53 -8.24
N ASP A 66 -9.59 -15.63 -9.55
CA ASP A 66 -10.79 -15.70 -10.41
C ASP A 66 -11.51 -17.05 -10.31
N GLU A 67 -10.82 -18.08 -9.77
CA GLU A 67 -11.35 -19.42 -9.60
C GLU A 67 -11.89 -19.66 -8.17
N PRO A 68 -12.84 -20.62 -7.99
CA PRO A 68 -13.40 -20.94 -6.67
C PRO A 68 -12.36 -21.46 -5.67
N GLN A 69 -12.28 -20.84 -4.50
CA GLN A 69 -11.47 -21.27 -3.36
C GLN A 69 -12.23 -22.33 -2.54
N LYS A 70 -12.27 -23.58 -2.98
CA LYS A 70 -13.09 -24.68 -2.44
C LYS A 70 -12.92 -24.98 -0.95
N LYS A 71 -11.85 -24.49 -0.32
CA LYS A 71 -11.59 -24.68 1.12
C LYS A 71 -12.12 -23.54 1.98
N VAL A 72 -12.64 -22.48 1.38
CA VAL A 72 -13.16 -21.30 2.08
C VAL A 72 -14.67 -21.23 1.89
N LYS A 73 -15.41 -21.26 2.98
CA LYS A 73 -16.86 -21.05 2.95
C LYS A 73 -17.20 -19.58 2.78
N PHE A 74 -18.19 -19.28 1.97
CA PHE A 74 -18.62 -17.93 1.70
C PHE A 74 -20.14 -17.81 1.79
N SER A 75 -20.62 -16.83 2.53
CA SER A 75 -22.03 -16.43 2.60
C SER A 75 -22.12 -14.93 2.39
N TYR A 76 -22.97 -14.48 1.48
CA TYR A 76 -22.99 -13.07 1.11
C TYR A 76 -24.38 -12.51 0.81
N SER A 77 -24.48 -11.19 0.95
CA SER A 77 -25.54 -10.33 0.45
C SER A 77 -24.88 -9.06 -0.09
N ILE A 78 -24.82 -8.91 -1.41
CA ILE A 78 -24.05 -7.87 -2.10
C ILE A 78 -24.93 -7.18 -3.14
N GLY A 79 -24.86 -5.86 -3.23
CA GLY A 79 -25.59 -5.08 -4.23
C GLY A 79 -26.02 -3.73 -3.72
N ARG A 80 -27.12 -3.21 -4.25
CA ARG A 80 -27.71 -1.94 -3.82
C ARG A 80 -29.25 -2.07 -3.78
N GLU A 81 -29.95 -1.76 -4.85
CA GLU A 81 -31.41 -1.90 -4.93
C GLU A 81 -31.82 -3.37 -4.96
N GLU A 82 -31.06 -4.18 -5.69
CA GLU A 82 -31.23 -5.62 -5.76
C GLU A 82 -29.99 -6.30 -5.16
N MET A 83 -30.17 -6.93 -3.99
CA MET A 83 -29.10 -7.63 -3.31
C MET A 83 -28.96 -9.06 -3.86
N ASN A 84 -27.78 -9.37 -4.43
CA ASN A 84 -27.42 -10.73 -4.77
C ASN A 84 -27.02 -11.51 -3.51
N ASN A 85 -27.66 -12.65 -3.28
CA ASN A 85 -27.50 -13.46 -2.07
C ASN A 85 -27.03 -14.87 -2.40
N SER A 86 -26.12 -15.39 -1.59
CA SER A 86 -25.61 -16.77 -1.74
C SER A 86 -26.63 -17.85 -1.39
N ASN A 87 -27.72 -17.51 -0.70
CA ASN A 87 -28.72 -18.48 -0.19
C ASN A 87 -28.07 -19.64 0.60
N GLY A 88 -27.15 -19.33 1.49
CA GLY A 88 -26.38 -20.25 2.31
C GLY A 88 -24.88 -20.22 2.00
N TRP A 89 -24.16 -21.23 2.47
CA TRP A 89 -22.72 -21.32 2.29
C TRP A 89 -22.33 -21.89 0.92
N VAL A 90 -21.51 -21.15 0.18
CA VAL A 90 -20.91 -21.56 -1.10
C VAL A 90 -19.38 -21.54 -1.00
N ASP A 91 -18.67 -21.89 -2.06
CA ASP A 91 -17.23 -21.68 -2.16
C ASP A 91 -16.94 -20.22 -2.44
N LEU A 92 -15.83 -19.68 -1.90
CA LEU A 92 -15.42 -18.29 -2.13
C LEU A 92 -14.95 -18.10 -3.57
N GLN A 93 -15.56 -17.16 -4.28
CA GLN A 93 -15.21 -16.76 -5.64
C GLN A 93 -15.69 -15.33 -5.91
N PRO A 94 -15.26 -14.68 -7.01
CA PRO A 94 -15.85 -13.43 -7.46
C PRO A 94 -17.36 -13.55 -7.63
N VAL A 95 -18.10 -12.53 -7.23
CA VAL A 95 -19.56 -12.44 -7.39
C VAL A 95 -19.88 -11.43 -8.47
N ASP A 96 -20.71 -11.80 -9.46
CA ASP A 96 -21.09 -10.92 -10.57
C ASP A 96 -19.89 -10.32 -11.32
N ASN A 97 -18.83 -11.10 -11.50
CA ASN A 97 -17.57 -10.68 -12.11
C ASN A 97 -16.82 -9.55 -11.34
N VAL A 98 -17.17 -9.31 -10.08
CA VAL A 98 -16.56 -8.26 -9.24
C VAL A 98 -15.58 -8.88 -8.26
N VAL A 99 -14.47 -8.19 -8.03
CA VAL A 99 -13.38 -8.58 -7.13
C VAL A 99 -13.46 -7.79 -5.84
N GLY A 100 -13.67 -8.46 -4.72
CA GLY A 100 -13.58 -7.82 -3.42
C GLY A 100 -12.35 -8.24 -2.63
N PRO A 101 -12.06 -7.55 -1.52
CA PRO A 101 -10.85 -7.81 -0.72
C PRO A 101 -10.85 -9.17 -0.03
N GLU A 102 -12.00 -9.81 0.13
CA GLU A 102 -12.11 -11.14 0.74
C GLU A 102 -11.36 -12.22 -0.02
N LEU A 103 -11.17 -12.08 -1.34
CA LEU A 103 -10.52 -13.10 -2.17
C LEU A 103 -9.05 -13.30 -1.82
N SER A 104 -8.29 -12.23 -1.80
CA SER A 104 -6.86 -12.25 -1.45
C SER A 104 -6.64 -12.41 0.05
N PHE A 105 -7.53 -11.84 0.88
CA PHE A 105 -7.53 -12.08 2.32
C PHE A 105 -7.58 -13.58 2.64
N ALA A 106 -8.58 -14.27 2.12
CA ALA A 106 -8.78 -15.69 2.39
C ALA A 106 -7.60 -16.54 1.93
N ARG A 107 -7.09 -16.29 0.72
CA ARG A 107 -5.92 -17.00 0.20
C ARG A 107 -4.72 -16.81 1.12
N LYS A 108 -4.40 -15.57 1.49
CA LYS A 108 -3.24 -15.28 2.34
C LYS A 108 -3.37 -15.90 3.73
N VAL A 109 -4.52 -15.75 4.38
CA VAL A 109 -4.75 -16.36 5.68
C VAL A 109 -4.67 -17.89 5.61
N SER A 110 -5.26 -18.51 4.57
CA SER A 110 -5.21 -19.99 4.37
C SER A 110 -3.79 -20.52 4.13
N GLN A 111 -2.86 -19.70 3.67
CA GLN A 111 -1.44 -20.07 3.52
C GLN A 111 -0.71 -20.12 4.86
N GLU A 112 -1.13 -19.30 5.83
CA GLU A 112 -0.44 -19.10 7.10
C GLU A 112 -1.04 -19.91 8.26
N ILE A 113 -2.35 -20.22 8.22
CA ILE A 113 -3.02 -21.02 9.24
C ILE A 113 -3.64 -22.27 8.64
N LYS A 114 -3.70 -23.35 9.45
CA LYS A 114 -4.32 -24.62 9.03
C LYS A 114 -5.82 -24.67 9.28
N ALA A 115 -6.34 -23.83 10.16
CA ALA A 115 -7.74 -23.79 10.51
C ALA A 115 -8.60 -23.45 9.27
N PRO A 116 -9.78 -24.05 9.12
CA PRO A 116 -10.69 -23.74 8.02
C PRO A 116 -11.23 -22.30 8.16
N ILE A 117 -11.53 -21.67 7.04
CA ILE A 117 -11.96 -20.27 6.97
C ILE A 117 -13.36 -20.16 6.42
N ALA A 118 -14.14 -19.24 6.97
CA ALA A 118 -15.44 -18.83 6.46
C ALA A 118 -15.51 -17.30 6.42
N ILE A 119 -16.12 -16.78 5.37
CA ILE A 119 -16.36 -15.35 5.19
C ILE A 119 -17.86 -15.10 5.08
N ILE A 120 -18.36 -14.13 5.82
CA ILE A 120 -19.71 -13.57 5.67
C ILE A 120 -19.55 -12.14 5.20
N LYS A 121 -20.11 -11.82 4.03
CA LYS A 121 -19.98 -10.48 3.42
C LYS A 121 -21.34 -9.84 3.21
N CYS A 122 -21.50 -8.60 3.73
CA CYS A 122 -22.62 -7.74 3.38
C CYS A 122 -22.06 -6.38 2.94
N ALA A 123 -22.31 -6.01 1.69
CA ALA A 123 -21.79 -4.76 1.15
C ALA A 123 -22.74 -4.16 0.11
N SER A 124 -22.93 -2.84 0.18
CA SER A 124 -23.83 -2.12 -0.72
C SER A 124 -23.26 -0.76 -1.10
N GLY A 125 -23.15 -0.51 -2.41
CA GLY A 125 -22.62 0.76 -2.93
C GLY A 125 -23.48 1.96 -2.58
N GLY A 126 -22.84 3.13 -2.39
CA GLY A 126 -23.55 4.39 -2.17
C GLY A 126 -24.22 4.54 -0.81
N THR A 127 -23.74 3.84 0.23
CA THR A 127 -24.36 3.80 1.56
C THR A 127 -23.59 4.57 2.61
N THR A 128 -24.28 5.02 3.66
CA THR A 128 -23.75 5.86 4.73
C THR A 128 -23.77 5.17 6.09
N LEU A 129 -22.78 5.45 6.92
CA LEU A 129 -22.77 5.03 8.32
C LEU A 129 -23.82 5.78 9.14
N GLY A 130 -24.06 7.04 8.78
CA GLY A 130 -25.03 7.89 9.47
C GLY A 130 -26.50 7.47 9.28
N ALA A 131 -26.80 6.68 8.25
CA ALA A 131 -28.19 6.25 7.92
C ALA A 131 -28.29 4.73 7.70
N ASP A 132 -27.79 4.23 6.56
CA ASP A 132 -27.99 2.83 6.13
C ASP A 132 -27.41 1.80 7.11
N TRP A 133 -26.27 2.13 7.67
CA TRP A 133 -25.54 1.28 8.63
C TRP A 133 -25.75 1.70 10.10
N ASN A 134 -26.63 2.70 10.35
CA ASN A 134 -26.89 3.16 11.72
C ASN A 134 -27.58 2.06 12.53
N PRO A 135 -26.98 1.62 13.65
CA PRO A 135 -27.55 0.50 14.44
C PRO A 135 -28.78 0.89 15.27
N ASP A 136 -28.97 2.18 15.57
CA ASP A 136 -30.05 2.67 16.43
C ASP A 136 -31.25 3.17 15.61
N GLU A 137 -30.97 3.85 14.50
CA GLU A 137 -31.98 4.42 13.62
C GLU A 137 -31.68 4.07 12.16
N PRO A 138 -31.72 2.77 11.80
CA PRO A 138 -31.41 2.38 10.43
C PRO A 138 -32.45 2.94 9.47
N SER A 139 -31.97 3.59 8.42
CA SER A 139 -32.77 4.16 7.35
C SER A 139 -32.19 3.80 5.99
N GLY A 140 -32.75 4.32 4.91
CA GLY A 140 -32.31 3.97 3.56
C GLY A 140 -32.42 2.46 3.31
N PHE A 141 -31.30 1.80 3.04
CA PHE A 141 -31.27 0.35 2.79
C PHE A 141 -31.27 -0.50 4.07
N SER A 142 -31.25 0.10 5.26
CA SER A 142 -31.30 -0.59 6.56
C SER A 142 -30.33 -1.75 6.68
N LEU A 143 -29.05 -1.52 6.34
CA LEU A 143 -28.04 -2.57 6.17
C LEU A 143 -27.58 -3.19 7.49
N TYR A 144 -27.65 -2.45 8.62
CA TYR A 144 -27.28 -3.03 9.90
C TYR A 144 -28.15 -4.25 10.27
N PRO A 145 -29.51 -4.14 10.34
CA PRO A 145 -30.35 -5.30 10.65
C PRO A 145 -30.30 -6.38 9.56
N LEU A 146 -30.12 -6.02 8.29
CA LEU A 146 -29.96 -6.98 7.19
C LEU A 146 -28.69 -7.81 7.37
N THR A 147 -27.58 -7.17 7.67
CA THR A 147 -26.29 -7.84 7.91
C THR A 147 -26.35 -8.72 9.15
N LEU A 148 -26.97 -8.23 10.23
CA LEU A 148 -27.15 -9.02 11.45
C LEU A 148 -27.94 -10.30 11.16
N LYS A 149 -29.02 -10.22 10.39
CA LYS A 149 -29.82 -11.37 9.96
C LYS A 149 -28.99 -12.35 9.11
N LEU A 150 -28.20 -11.86 8.16
CA LEU A 150 -27.31 -12.69 7.35
C LEU A 150 -26.30 -13.45 8.23
N ILE A 151 -25.64 -12.77 9.14
CA ILE A 151 -24.68 -13.38 10.06
C ILE A 151 -25.38 -14.46 10.90
N GLN A 152 -26.49 -14.12 11.54
CA GLN A 152 -27.22 -15.05 12.40
C GLN A 152 -27.70 -16.29 11.64
N SER A 153 -28.23 -16.14 10.42
CA SER A 153 -28.67 -17.27 9.60
C SER A 153 -27.50 -18.15 9.17
N SER A 154 -26.38 -17.54 8.76
CA SER A 154 -25.17 -18.28 8.36
C SER A 154 -24.58 -19.08 9.53
N LEU A 155 -24.51 -18.49 10.73
CA LEU A 155 -24.02 -19.16 11.93
C LEU A 155 -24.97 -20.28 12.37
N ALA A 156 -26.30 -20.08 12.31
CA ALA A 156 -27.29 -21.09 12.63
C ALA A 156 -27.18 -22.35 11.73
N GLU A 157 -26.76 -22.18 10.45
CA GLU A 157 -26.47 -23.34 9.59
C GLU A 157 -25.26 -24.13 10.08
N LEU A 158 -24.21 -23.46 10.60
CA LEU A 158 -23.05 -24.11 11.19
C LEU A 158 -23.44 -24.87 12.45
N ASP A 159 -24.26 -24.25 13.31
CA ASP A 159 -24.77 -24.88 14.54
C ASP A 159 -25.59 -26.12 14.21
N LYS A 160 -26.51 -26.06 13.25
CA LYS A 160 -27.31 -27.20 12.78
C LYS A 160 -26.42 -28.34 12.27
N LYS A 161 -25.29 -28.02 11.62
CA LYS A 161 -24.32 -29.01 11.13
C LYS A 161 -23.30 -29.41 12.20
N ARG A 162 -23.38 -28.85 13.42
CA ARG A 162 -22.44 -29.06 14.53
C ARG A 162 -20.99 -28.76 14.15
N ILE A 163 -20.77 -27.73 13.33
CA ILE A 163 -19.43 -27.26 12.94
C ILE A 163 -18.98 -26.23 13.98
N PRO A 164 -17.92 -26.47 14.75
CA PRO A 164 -17.42 -25.50 15.69
C PRO A 164 -16.84 -24.30 14.96
N TYR A 165 -17.19 -23.09 15.40
CA TYR A 165 -16.69 -21.84 14.80
C TYR A 165 -16.36 -20.79 15.86
N ARG A 166 -15.58 -19.78 15.43
CA ARG A 166 -15.28 -18.58 16.19
C ARG A 166 -15.24 -17.36 15.26
N ILE A 167 -15.92 -16.29 15.62
CA ILE A 167 -15.83 -15.01 14.91
C ILE A 167 -14.50 -14.36 15.30
N GLU A 168 -13.61 -14.20 14.31
CA GLU A 168 -12.23 -13.73 14.52
C GLU A 168 -12.05 -12.25 14.25
N GLY A 169 -12.80 -11.67 13.32
CA GLY A 169 -12.63 -10.29 12.94
C GLY A 169 -13.75 -9.75 12.08
N PHE A 170 -13.88 -8.42 12.13
CA PHE A 170 -14.82 -7.65 11.34
C PHE A 170 -14.03 -6.64 10.50
N MET A 171 -14.02 -6.83 9.18
CA MET A 171 -13.38 -5.98 8.19
C MET A 171 -14.40 -4.94 7.72
N TRP A 172 -14.06 -3.66 7.89
CA TRP A 172 -14.92 -2.54 7.58
C TRP A 172 -14.27 -1.60 6.58
N HIS A 173 -14.95 -1.32 5.45
CA HIS A 173 -14.53 -0.28 4.52
C HIS A 173 -15.73 0.53 4.04
N GLN A 174 -15.83 1.76 4.53
CA GLN A 174 -16.94 2.65 4.25
C GLN A 174 -16.57 4.08 4.70
N GLY A 175 -17.23 5.09 4.18
CA GLY A 175 -17.08 6.49 4.55
C GLY A 175 -17.22 7.44 3.36
N GLU A 176 -17.16 6.93 2.12
CA GLU A 176 -17.17 7.73 0.91
C GLU A 176 -18.47 8.55 0.77
N ASN A 177 -19.62 7.97 1.13
CA ASN A 177 -20.89 8.66 1.03
C ASN A 177 -21.17 9.59 2.23
N ASP A 178 -20.62 9.30 3.40
CA ASP A 178 -20.71 10.22 4.54
C ASP A 178 -19.96 11.54 4.29
N MET A 179 -18.99 11.56 3.36
CA MET A 179 -18.29 12.79 2.95
C MET A 179 -19.21 13.88 2.39
N PHE A 180 -20.35 13.51 1.82
CA PHE A 180 -21.28 14.42 1.13
C PHE A 180 -22.39 14.96 2.02
N ASP A 181 -22.50 14.50 3.26
CA ASP A 181 -23.44 15.00 4.26
C ASP A 181 -22.67 15.59 5.44
N GLU A 182 -22.84 16.88 5.69
CA GLU A 182 -22.09 17.61 6.73
C GLU A 182 -22.33 17.03 8.14
N LYS A 183 -23.56 16.57 8.43
CA LYS A 183 -23.87 15.95 9.73
C LYS A 183 -23.22 14.58 9.87
N PHE A 184 -23.26 13.75 8.83
CA PHE A 184 -22.66 12.42 8.85
C PHE A 184 -21.14 12.51 8.91
N LYS A 185 -20.54 13.40 8.11
CA LYS A 185 -19.11 13.68 8.11
C LYS A 185 -18.62 14.12 9.49
N ALA A 186 -19.27 15.12 10.09
CA ALA A 186 -18.90 15.65 11.40
C ALA A 186 -19.02 14.62 12.53
N ASN A 187 -19.96 13.70 12.42
CA ASN A 187 -20.23 12.68 13.46
C ASN A 187 -19.64 11.30 13.12
N TYR A 188 -18.87 11.16 12.05
CA TYR A 188 -18.42 9.85 11.56
C TYR A 188 -17.71 9.04 12.64
N GLY A 189 -16.79 9.64 13.41
CA GLY A 189 -16.08 8.96 14.49
C GLY A 189 -17.01 8.45 15.60
N ALA A 190 -17.98 9.27 16.02
CA ALA A 190 -18.96 8.88 17.03
C ALA A 190 -19.89 7.75 16.52
N ASN A 191 -20.35 7.87 15.27
CA ASN A 191 -21.18 6.84 14.64
C ASN A 191 -20.40 5.51 14.51
N LEU A 192 -19.12 5.56 14.15
CA LEU A 192 -18.28 4.37 14.04
C LEU A 192 -18.03 3.74 15.41
N GLN A 193 -17.75 4.52 16.45
CA GLN A 193 -17.59 4.00 17.81
C GLN A 193 -18.86 3.29 18.31
N ASN A 194 -20.03 3.89 18.07
CA ASN A 194 -21.31 3.27 18.38
C ASN A 194 -21.53 1.97 17.58
N PHE A 195 -21.24 1.99 16.29
CA PHE A 195 -21.35 0.83 15.40
C PHE A 195 -20.53 -0.37 15.92
N LEU A 196 -19.27 -0.17 16.28
CA LEU A 196 -18.43 -1.23 16.85
C LEU A 196 -19.00 -1.79 18.16
N THR A 197 -19.47 -0.90 19.02
CA THR A 197 -20.06 -1.27 20.31
C THR A 197 -21.31 -2.15 20.14
N LYS A 198 -22.17 -1.75 19.22
CA LYS A 198 -23.42 -2.48 18.93
C LYS A 198 -23.15 -3.86 18.31
N TRP A 199 -22.21 -3.97 17.38
CA TRP A 199 -21.82 -5.26 16.81
C TRP A 199 -21.28 -6.23 17.86
N ARG A 200 -20.42 -5.77 18.78
CA ARG A 200 -19.92 -6.61 19.89
C ARG A 200 -21.04 -7.13 20.76
N ARG A 201 -22.03 -6.27 21.06
CA ARG A 201 -23.22 -6.64 21.82
C ARG A 201 -24.09 -7.66 21.10
N ASP A 202 -24.46 -7.37 19.85
CA ASP A 202 -25.46 -8.13 19.11
C ASP A 202 -24.93 -9.47 18.62
N LEU A 203 -23.64 -9.58 18.37
CA LEU A 203 -22.94 -10.83 18.10
C LEU A 203 -22.49 -11.57 19.37
N LYS A 204 -22.72 -11.00 20.56
CA LYS A 204 -22.28 -11.56 21.85
C LYS A 204 -20.77 -11.87 21.88
N THR A 205 -19.98 -11.07 21.18
CA THR A 205 -18.53 -11.23 21.03
C THR A 205 -17.82 -9.96 21.52
N PRO A 206 -17.68 -9.77 22.86
CA PRO A 206 -17.18 -8.51 23.43
C PRO A 206 -15.75 -8.17 23.03
N ASN A 207 -14.96 -9.18 22.68
CA ASN A 207 -13.57 -9.02 22.23
C ASN A 207 -13.41 -9.04 20.69
N LEU A 208 -14.50 -8.85 19.94
CA LEU A 208 -14.45 -8.81 18.49
C LEU A 208 -13.52 -7.69 18.01
N LYS A 209 -12.53 -8.05 17.23
CA LYS A 209 -11.60 -7.10 16.61
C LYS A 209 -12.17 -6.53 15.32
N PHE A 210 -11.95 -5.23 15.14
CA PHE A 210 -12.33 -4.51 13.94
C PHE A 210 -11.08 -4.06 13.19
N TYR A 211 -11.09 -4.27 11.89
CA TYR A 211 -10.06 -3.84 10.94
C TYR A 211 -10.68 -2.82 10.02
N ILE A 212 -10.35 -1.55 10.23
CA ILE A 212 -10.99 -0.41 9.57
C ILE A 212 -10.11 0.07 8.43
N GLY A 213 -10.53 -0.20 7.21
CA GLY A 213 -9.83 0.24 6.01
C GLY A 213 -9.82 1.77 5.90
N GLU A 214 -8.63 2.34 5.72
CA GLU A 214 -8.45 3.77 5.50
C GLU A 214 -9.25 4.22 4.27
N LEU A 215 -10.04 5.28 4.41
CA LEU A 215 -10.69 5.89 3.27
C LEU A 215 -9.66 6.52 2.33
N CYS A 216 -9.61 6.13 1.06
CA CYS A 216 -8.63 6.63 0.09
C CYS A 216 -9.24 7.33 -1.14
N THR A 217 -10.51 7.65 -1.12
CA THR A 217 -11.21 8.36 -2.18
C THR A 217 -10.80 9.83 -2.24
N LYS A 218 -10.01 10.22 -3.24
CA LYS A 218 -9.42 11.56 -3.36
C LYS A 218 -10.21 12.51 -4.23
N SER A 219 -10.94 11.98 -5.21
CA SER A 219 -11.76 12.78 -6.10
C SER A 219 -13.09 12.10 -6.39
N VAL A 220 -14.07 12.90 -6.77
CA VAL A 220 -15.38 12.46 -7.23
C VAL A 220 -15.73 13.26 -8.47
N TRP A 221 -15.99 12.59 -9.58
CA TRP A 221 -16.26 13.22 -10.89
C TRP A 221 -15.22 14.29 -11.27
N GLY A 222 -13.94 14.05 -10.96
CA GLY A 222 -12.84 14.97 -11.26
C GLY A 222 -12.71 16.15 -10.30
N MET A 223 -13.55 16.26 -9.27
CA MET A 223 -13.43 17.27 -8.22
C MET A 223 -12.55 16.76 -7.09
N ASP A 224 -11.66 17.61 -6.58
CA ASP A 224 -10.87 17.32 -5.38
C ASP A 224 -11.79 17.17 -4.17
N ASN A 225 -11.71 16.03 -3.49
CA ASN A 225 -12.53 15.72 -2.33
C ASN A 225 -11.71 15.37 -1.10
N ARG A 226 -10.41 15.70 -1.12
CA ARG A 226 -9.47 15.29 -0.07
C ARG A 226 -9.81 15.84 1.30
N ASP A 227 -10.30 17.06 1.41
CA ASP A 227 -10.67 17.67 2.70
C ASP A 227 -11.76 16.85 3.39
N ASN A 228 -12.78 16.44 2.63
CA ASN A 228 -13.85 15.59 3.14
C ASN A 228 -13.32 14.19 3.51
N MET A 229 -12.45 13.63 2.68
CA MET A 229 -11.78 12.35 2.97
C MET A 229 -10.98 12.42 4.27
N TYR A 230 -10.24 13.51 4.51
CA TYR A 230 -9.46 13.68 5.75
C TYR A 230 -10.36 13.80 6.98
N ALA A 231 -11.53 14.42 6.87
CA ALA A 231 -12.51 14.48 7.95
C ALA A 231 -12.99 13.07 8.35
N ILE A 232 -13.31 12.22 7.37
CA ILE A 232 -13.66 10.81 7.64
C ILE A 232 -12.48 10.04 8.26
N ARG A 233 -11.27 10.20 7.70
CA ARG A 233 -10.05 9.56 8.26
C ARG A 233 -9.79 9.98 9.70
N ALA A 234 -10.03 11.25 10.05
CA ALA A 234 -9.92 11.71 11.43
C ALA A 234 -10.86 10.94 12.36
N GLY A 235 -12.10 10.69 11.91
CA GLY A 235 -13.05 9.85 12.63
C GLY A 235 -12.60 8.38 12.75
N GLN A 236 -12.05 7.80 11.69
CA GLN A 236 -11.49 6.45 11.71
C GLN A 236 -10.31 6.35 12.70
N LYS A 237 -9.38 7.30 12.66
CA LYS A 237 -8.22 7.37 13.56
C LYS A 237 -8.63 7.62 15.01
N PHE A 238 -9.65 8.45 15.24
CA PHE A 238 -10.19 8.66 16.59
C PHE A 238 -10.62 7.33 17.23
N VAL A 239 -11.40 6.52 16.51
CA VAL A 239 -11.87 5.22 17.01
C VAL A 239 -10.73 4.26 17.23
N THR A 240 -9.83 4.10 16.25
CA THR A 240 -8.74 3.13 16.34
C THR A 240 -7.65 3.52 17.34
N THR A 241 -7.58 4.77 17.75
CA THR A 241 -6.71 5.22 18.83
C THR A 241 -7.33 4.98 20.22
N SER A 242 -8.66 5.11 20.34
CA SER A 242 -9.38 4.96 21.61
C SER A 242 -9.77 3.51 21.92
N ASP A 243 -9.99 2.69 20.90
CA ASP A 243 -10.43 1.28 21.00
C ASP A 243 -9.29 0.32 20.64
N LYS A 244 -8.70 -0.34 21.65
CA LYS A 244 -7.59 -1.31 21.47
C LYS A 244 -7.96 -2.56 20.66
N LEU A 245 -9.25 -2.78 20.41
CA LEU A 245 -9.77 -3.88 19.59
C LEU A 245 -10.12 -3.39 18.17
N ALA A 246 -9.75 -2.16 17.81
CA ALA A 246 -9.89 -1.63 16.47
C ALA A 246 -8.51 -1.26 15.91
N GLU A 247 -8.23 -1.67 14.69
CA GLU A 247 -6.97 -1.40 13.97
C GLU A 247 -7.25 -0.60 12.70
N TYR A 248 -6.49 0.47 12.49
CA TYR A 248 -6.52 1.27 11.27
C TYR A 248 -5.67 0.59 10.20
N ILE A 249 -6.28 0.25 9.06
CA ILE A 249 -5.61 -0.46 7.97
C ILE A 249 -5.30 0.55 6.86
N PRO A 250 -4.02 0.92 6.68
CA PRO A 250 -3.64 1.85 5.64
C PRO A 250 -3.93 1.30 4.25
N THR A 251 -4.43 2.17 3.37
CA THR A 251 -4.73 1.86 1.97
C THR A 251 -4.17 2.91 1.01
N SER A 252 -3.48 3.93 1.52
CA SER A 252 -2.95 5.03 0.71
C SER A 252 -1.91 4.60 -0.31
N HIS A 253 -1.32 3.42 -0.12
CA HIS A 253 -0.34 2.80 -1.00
C HIS A 253 -0.94 1.73 -1.92
N ASP A 254 -2.23 1.42 -1.77
CA ASP A 254 -2.93 0.49 -2.66
C ASP A 254 -3.21 1.17 -4.01
N ALA A 255 -3.29 0.38 -5.06
CA ALA A 255 -3.65 0.86 -6.38
C ALA A 255 -5.08 1.46 -6.36
N MET A 256 -5.23 2.58 -7.03
CA MET A 256 -6.54 3.22 -7.26
C MET A 256 -6.81 3.27 -8.74
N GLU A 257 -8.05 2.98 -9.14
CA GLU A 257 -8.44 3.08 -10.54
C GLU A 257 -8.36 4.53 -11.03
N ILE A 258 -7.82 4.71 -12.23
CA ILE A 258 -7.76 5.99 -12.93
C ILE A 258 -8.72 5.92 -14.11
N GLY A 259 -9.90 6.45 -13.95
CA GLY A 259 -11.01 6.25 -14.86
C GLY A 259 -12.10 5.43 -14.19
N GLY A 260 -13.06 4.93 -14.92
CA GLY A 260 -14.18 4.17 -14.40
C GLY A 260 -15.43 5.03 -14.14
N GLY A 261 -16.53 4.36 -13.72
CA GLY A 261 -17.86 4.96 -13.68
C GLY A 261 -18.04 6.11 -12.70
N ALA A 262 -17.32 6.11 -11.58
CA ALA A 262 -17.38 7.17 -10.58
C ALA A 262 -16.25 8.21 -10.71
N GLY A 263 -15.38 8.07 -11.70
CA GLY A 263 -14.28 8.98 -11.98
C GLY A 263 -12.96 8.60 -11.31
N LEU A 264 -12.02 9.54 -11.34
CA LEU A 264 -10.64 9.33 -10.92
C LEU A 264 -10.51 9.11 -9.42
N HIS A 265 -9.69 8.12 -9.02
CA HIS A 265 -9.32 7.89 -7.62
C HIS A 265 -10.51 7.73 -6.66
N TYR A 266 -11.61 7.16 -7.14
CA TYR A 266 -12.81 6.91 -6.34
C TYR A 266 -12.87 5.46 -5.86
N HIS A 267 -12.68 4.50 -6.76
CA HIS A 267 -12.65 3.08 -6.44
C HIS A 267 -11.24 2.48 -6.63
N TYR A 268 -10.96 1.39 -5.92
CA TYR A 268 -9.66 0.71 -5.97
C TYR A 268 -9.41 -0.05 -7.29
N GLY A 269 -10.47 -0.46 -8.01
CA GLY A 269 -10.33 -1.38 -9.12
C GLY A 269 -9.84 -2.77 -8.71
N THR A 270 -9.50 -3.61 -9.69
CA THR A 270 -9.15 -5.01 -9.41
C THR A 270 -7.88 -5.16 -8.57
N LEU A 271 -6.81 -4.47 -8.94
CA LEU A 271 -5.53 -4.60 -8.23
C LEU A 271 -5.64 -4.09 -6.79
N GLY A 272 -6.16 -2.88 -6.59
CA GLY A 272 -6.26 -2.30 -5.24
C GLY A 272 -7.19 -3.08 -4.31
N GLN A 273 -8.25 -3.69 -4.82
CA GLN A 273 -9.09 -4.58 -4.02
C GLN A 273 -8.32 -5.80 -3.50
N LEU A 274 -7.48 -6.38 -4.36
CA LEU A 274 -6.64 -7.53 -3.98
C LEU A 274 -5.54 -7.13 -3.00
N GLU A 275 -4.95 -5.96 -3.18
CA GLU A 275 -3.96 -5.39 -2.25
C GLU A 275 -4.58 -5.11 -0.88
N HIS A 276 -5.75 -4.49 -0.87
CA HIS A 276 -6.50 -4.21 0.35
C HIS A 276 -6.83 -5.49 1.14
N GLY A 277 -7.21 -6.58 0.45
CA GLY A 277 -7.41 -7.88 1.09
C GLY A 277 -6.15 -8.45 1.74
N VAL A 278 -4.98 -8.26 1.12
CA VAL A 278 -3.69 -8.64 1.72
C VAL A 278 -3.42 -7.80 2.97
N ASN A 279 -3.71 -6.50 2.96
CA ASN A 279 -3.52 -5.62 4.12
C ASN A 279 -4.38 -6.06 5.32
N TYR A 280 -5.64 -6.42 5.08
CA TYR A 280 -6.50 -7.01 6.12
C TYR A 280 -5.93 -8.34 6.64
N ALA A 281 -5.43 -9.20 5.75
CA ALA A 281 -4.85 -10.48 6.15
C ALA A 281 -3.60 -10.29 7.03
N ASP A 282 -2.71 -9.38 6.63
CA ASP A 282 -1.49 -9.09 7.41
C ASP A 282 -1.82 -8.52 8.79
N ALA A 283 -2.83 -7.65 8.89
CA ALA A 283 -3.29 -7.12 10.16
C ALA A 283 -3.86 -8.22 11.07
N TYR A 284 -4.72 -9.09 10.54
CA TYR A 284 -5.22 -10.23 11.29
C TYR A 284 -4.09 -11.17 11.73
N LEU A 285 -3.18 -11.53 10.83
CA LEU A 285 -2.07 -12.44 11.14
C LEU A 285 -1.15 -11.88 12.24
N ARG A 286 -0.83 -10.57 12.19
CA ARG A 286 -0.10 -9.91 13.29
C ARG A 286 -0.84 -10.03 14.62
N THR A 287 -2.15 -9.90 14.61
CA THR A 287 -3.00 -10.01 15.80
C THR A 287 -2.88 -11.37 16.48
N ILE A 288 -2.67 -12.44 15.72
CA ILE A 288 -2.49 -13.80 16.24
C ILE A 288 -1.01 -14.20 16.35
N GLY A 289 -0.09 -13.23 16.26
CA GLY A 289 1.35 -13.42 16.46
C GLY A 289 2.10 -14.01 15.26
N ILE A 290 1.49 -14.02 14.08
CA ILE A 290 2.14 -14.43 12.83
C ILE A 290 2.67 -13.18 12.12
N ASN A 291 3.99 -13.08 12.01
CA ASN A 291 4.63 -11.99 11.26
C ASN A 291 4.92 -12.46 9.83
N THR A 292 4.24 -11.88 8.87
CA THR A 292 4.42 -12.17 7.45
C THR A 292 5.53 -11.35 6.79
N THR A 293 6.12 -10.41 7.53
CA THR A 293 7.27 -9.64 7.05
C THR A 293 8.51 -10.51 7.06
N VAL A 294 8.94 -10.95 5.90
CA VAL A 294 10.20 -11.70 5.74
C VAL A 294 11.35 -10.72 5.94
N ALA A 295 12.03 -10.83 7.08
CA ALA A 295 13.32 -10.15 7.25
C ALA A 295 14.31 -10.77 6.24
N ARG A 296 14.74 -9.96 5.28
CA ARG A 296 15.78 -10.38 4.34
C ARG A 296 17.13 -10.34 5.07
N PRO A 297 17.88 -11.44 5.20
CA PRO A 297 19.21 -11.41 5.80
C PRO A 297 20.19 -10.87 4.76
N PHE A 298 20.59 -9.59 4.88
CA PHE A 298 21.45 -8.97 3.87
C PHE A 298 22.79 -8.55 4.41
N LYS A 299 23.81 -8.77 3.59
CA LYS A 299 25.09 -8.08 3.69
C LYS A 299 25.40 -7.45 2.33
N VAL A 300 25.25 -6.14 2.25
CA VAL A 300 25.85 -5.37 1.15
C VAL A 300 27.35 -5.60 1.21
N ARG A 301 27.99 -5.86 0.08
CA ARG A 301 29.47 -5.87 0.03
C ARG A 301 29.98 -4.49 0.44
N PRO A 302 30.97 -4.40 1.34
CA PRO A 302 31.61 -3.13 1.62
C PRO A 302 32.13 -2.51 0.33
N PHE A 303 31.93 -1.22 0.17
CA PHE A 303 32.48 -0.51 -0.98
C PHE A 303 34.01 -0.54 -0.94
N PRO A 304 34.66 -0.71 -2.09
CA PRO A 304 36.11 -0.54 -2.19
C PRO A 304 36.55 0.83 -1.66
N GLN A 305 37.63 0.87 -0.90
CA GLN A 305 38.19 2.11 -0.38
C GLN A 305 38.85 2.94 -1.52
N GLY A 306 38.89 4.26 -1.36
CA GLY A 306 39.63 5.17 -2.24
C GLY A 306 38.84 5.79 -3.38
N ALA A 307 37.64 5.29 -3.72
CA ALA A 307 36.73 5.92 -4.66
C ALA A 307 35.46 6.41 -3.95
N PRO A 308 34.91 7.57 -4.30
CA PRO A 308 33.66 8.05 -3.72
C PRO A 308 32.51 7.11 -4.07
N VAL A 309 31.53 7.06 -3.17
CA VAL A 309 30.24 6.42 -3.43
C VAL A 309 29.35 7.44 -4.14
N LYS A 310 28.92 7.10 -5.34
CA LYS A 310 27.90 7.89 -6.05
C LYS A 310 26.53 7.52 -5.54
N LEU A 311 25.87 8.48 -4.91
CA LEU A 311 24.52 8.33 -4.37
C LEU A 311 23.51 8.89 -5.38
N PHE A 312 22.57 8.06 -5.79
CA PHE A 312 21.47 8.37 -6.69
C PHE A 312 20.16 8.37 -5.91
N ILE A 313 19.41 9.47 -5.96
CA ILE A 313 18.11 9.57 -5.30
C ILE A 313 17.01 9.34 -6.34
N LEU A 314 16.21 8.31 -6.18
CA LEU A 314 15.02 8.07 -7.00
C LEU A 314 13.79 8.49 -6.21
N ALA A 315 12.97 9.35 -6.79
CA ALA A 315 11.81 9.92 -6.11
C ALA A 315 10.61 10.06 -7.06
N GLY A 316 9.40 10.01 -6.51
CA GLY A 316 8.18 10.20 -7.28
C GLY A 316 7.00 9.37 -6.77
N HIS A 317 6.09 9.12 -7.68
CA HIS A 317 4.75 8.57 -7.43
C HIS A 317 4.64 7.10 -7.88
N ARG A 318 3.49 6.73 -8.46
CA ARG A 318 3.12 5.35 -8.83
C ARG A 318 4.15 4.66 -9.75
N ASN A 319 4.58 5.34 -10.84
CA ASN A 319 5.52 4.76 -11.80
C ASN A 319 6.94 4.69 -11.22
N MET A 320 7.36 5.63 -10.39
CA MET A 320 8.65 5.53 -9.70
C MET A 320 8.60 4.45 -8.60
N GLU A 321 7.45 4.25 -7.97
CA GLU A 321 7.25 3.15 -7.03
C GLU A 321 7.26 1.80 -7.73
N GLY A 322 6.65 1.72 -8.91
CA GLY A 322 6.53 0.53 -9.72
C GLY A 322 5.26 -0.28 -9.41
N GLU A 323 4.16 0.42 -9.12
CA GLU A 323 2.89 -0.15 -8.66
C GLU A 323 2.39 -1.32 -9.51
N ARG A 324 2.61 -1.30 -10.84
CA ARG A 324 2.18 -2.35 -11.77
C ARG A 324 3.33 -3.11 -12.44
N ALA A 325 4.54 -3.04 -11.89
CA ALA A 325 5.68 -3.80 -12.36
C ALA A 325 5.95 -4.99 -11.42
N PHE A 326 5.66 -6.20 -11.86
CA PHE A 326 5.71 -7.39 -11.03
C PHE A 326 6.97 -8.22 -11.25
N THR A 327 7.62 -8.62 -10.17
CA THR A 327 8.81 -9.51 -10.19
C THR A 327 8.52 -10.82 -10.93
N GLY A 328 7.28 -11.35 -10.80
CA GLY A 328 6.85 -12.56 -11.49
C GLY A 328 6.88 -12.48 -13.03
N ASP A 329 6.82 -11.26 -13.60
CA ASP A 329 6.92 -11.08 -15.05
C ASP A 329 8.36 -11.08 -15.58
N LEU A 330 9.35 -10.82 -14.70
CA LEU A 330 10.76 -10.78 -15.12
C LEU A 330 11.23 -12.09 -15.74
N SER A 331 10.72 -13.22 -15.27
CA SER A 331 11.04 -14.53 -15.83
C SER A 331 10.54 -14.75 -17.27
N LYS A 332 9.60 -13.92 -17.73
CA LYS A 332 9.03 -13.96 -19.08
C LYS A 332 9.75 -13.01 -20.05
N LEU A 333 10.58 -12.10 -19.53
CA LEU A 333 11.25 -11.06 -20.29
C LEU A 333 12.72 -11.42 -20.54
N LYS A 334 13.01 -11.89 -21.76
CA LYS A 334 14.34 -12.33 -22.17
C LYS A 334 15.41 -11.24 -21.95
N GLY A 335 16.43 -11.59 -21.16
CA GLY A 335 17.56 -10.70 -20.84
C GLY A 335 17.38 -9.88 -19.57
N TYR A 336 16.22 -9.95 -18.91
CA TYR A 336 15.92 -9.22 -17.69
C TYR A 336 15.68 -10.12 -16.48
N GLU A 337 15.78 -11.44 -16.63
CA GLU A 337 15.53 -12.43 -15.59
C GLU A 337 16.41 -12.20 -14.34
N SER A 338 17.63 -11.72 -14.57
CA SER A 338 18.59 -11.44 -13.48
C SER A 338 18.17 -10.28 -12.57
N LEU A 339 17.27 -9.41 -13.02
CA LEU A 339 16.76 -8.30 -12.20
C LEU A 339 15.91 -8.78 -11.03
N ALA A 340 15.42 -10.00 -11.07
CA ALA A 340 14.70 -10.62 -9.95
C ALA A 340 15.62 -10.97 -8.77
N ASN A 341 16.94 -10.98 -8.99
CA ASN A 341 17.93 -11.38 -7.99
C ASN A 341 18.59 -10.16 -7.33
N ASP A 342 18.98 -10.32 -6.08
CA ASP A 342 19.69 -9.29 -5.34
C ASP A 342 21.08 -9.01 -5.93
N ASN A 343 21.36 -7.76 -6.27
CA ASN A 343 22.67 -7.29 -6.73
C ASN A 343 23.53 -6.79 -5.57
N GLN A 344 24.45 -7.62 -5.12
CA GLN A 344 25.35 -7.36 -3.97
C GLN A 344 26.35 -6.22 -4.20
N LYS A 345 26.50 -5.72 -5.44
CA LYS A 345 27.48 -4.66 -5.78
C LYS A 345 26.89 -3.26 -5.70
N ILE A 346 25.57 -3.13 -5.53
CA ILE A 346 24.87 -1.87 -5.45
C ILE A 346 24.19 -1.82 -4.09
N ALA A 347 24.47 -0.77 -3.32
CA ALA A 347 23.77 -0.54 -2.06
C ALA A 347 22.41 0.14 -2.35
N TYR A 348 21.37 -0.36 -1.74
CA TYR A 348 20.01 0.13 -1.91
C TYR A 348 19.36 0.45 -0.57
N LYS A 349 18.79 1.63 -0.46
CA LYS A 349 17.98 2.07 0.69
C LYS A 349 16.65 2.58 0.16
N TYR A 350 15.56 2.29 0.85
CA TYR A 350 14.25 2.73 0.38
C TYR A 350 13.30 3.12 1.50
N ASN A 351 12.40 4.03 1.16
CA ASN A 351 11.21 4.41 1.89
C ASN A 351 10.07 4.47 0.85
N ILE A 352 9.20 3.47 0.87
CA ILE A 352 8.15 3.24 -0.12
C ILE A 352 6.79 3.45 0.54
N GLY A 353 5.83 4.02 -0.20
CA GLY A 353 4.49 4.31 0.30
C GLY A 353 4.47 5.36 1.40
N GLY A 354 5.43 6.30 1.39
CA GLY A 354 5.50 7.34 2.43
C GLY A 354 5.78 6.79 3.84
N GLY A 355 6.57 5.71 3.95
CA GLY A 355 6.98 5.11 5.22
C GLY A 355 6.32 3.79 5.56
N PHE A 356 5.40 3.30 4.75
CA PHE A 356 4.79 1.98 4.99
C PHE A 356 5.76 0.82 4.82
N LYS A 357 6.72 0.94 3.91
CA LYS A 357 7.79 -0.04 3.75
C LYS A 357 9.15 0.66 3.69
N VAL A 358 9.99 0.37 4.65
CA VAL A 358 11.31 0.99 4.83
C VAL A 358 12.37 -0.10 4.91
N SER A 359 13.51 0.10 4.23
CA SER A 359 14.64 -0.81 4.30
C SER A 359 15.28 -0.80 5.70
N ASN A 360 15.87 -1.92 6.08
CA ASN A 360 16.69 -1.99 7.31
C ASN A 360 18.10 -1.47 7.04
N GLY A 361 18.22 -0.14 6.81
CA GLY A 361 19.47 0.48 6.37
C GLY A 361 19.77 0.18 4.90
N TRP A 362 21.05 -0.01 4.58
CA TRP A 362 21.51 -0.30 3.23
C TRP A 362 21.51 -1.80 2.93
N GLU A 363 20.74 -2.20 1.93
CA GLU A 363 20.55 -3.57 1.47
C GLU A 363 21.13 -3.75 0.06
N PRO A 364 21.34 -4.98 -0.46
CA PRO A 364 21.59 -5.19 -1.88
C PRO A 364 20.42 -4.69 -2.74
N LEU A 365 20.71 -4.18 -3.93
CA LEU A 365 19.67 -3.80 -4.85
C LEU A 365 18.87 -5.01 -5.31
N GLY A 366 17.59 -5.02 -5.04
CA GLY A 366 16.64 -6.07 -5.42
C GLY A 366 15.21 -5.59 -5.36
N PRO A 367 14.24 -6.39 -5.82
CA PRO A 367 12.83 -6.04 -5.77
C PRO A 367 12.37 -5.75 -4.34
N ALA A 368 11.82 -4.56 -4.10
CA ALA A 368 11.44 -4.10 -2.78
C ALA A 368 10.03 -3.50 -2.69
N GLY A 369 9.27 -3.47 -3.77
CA GLY A 369 7.91 -2.97 -3.80
C GLY A 369 6.94 -3.79 -2.96
N PHE A 370 5.72 -3.30 -2.80
CA PHE A 370 4.62 -4.04 -2.19
C PHE A 370 4.18 -5.18 -3.10
N TYR A 371 3.66 -6.25 -2.53
CA TYR A 371 3.00 -7.35 -3.26
C TYR A 371 3.86 -7.97 -4.39
N GLY A 372 5.19 -7.95 -4.27
CA GLY A 372 6.09 -8.49 -5.29
C GLY A 372 6.33 -7.54 -6.47
N THR A 373 6.18 -6.24 -6.27
CA THR A 373 6.48 -5.21 -7.28
C THR A 373 7.91 -4.67 -7.16
N PHE A 374 8.32 -3.91 -8.17
CA PHE A 374 9.60 -3.18 -8.21
C PHE A 374 9.46 -1.94 -9.09
N GLY A 375 10.33 -0.96 -8.90
CA GLY A 375 10.37 0.23 -9.73
C GLY A 375 11.58 0.27 -10.67
N PRO A 376 11.85 1.42 -11.31
CA PRO A 376 12.92 1.57 -12.29
C PRO A 376 14.33 1.40 -11.70
N GLU A 377 14.49 1.36 -10.37
CA GLU A 377 15.79 1.21 -9.69
C GLU A 377 16.57 -0.01 -10.14
N LEU A 378 15.92 -1.13 -10.49
CA LEU A 378 16.59 -2.37 -10.84
C LEU A 378 17.36 -2.23 -12.16
N SER A 379 16.70 -1.80 -13.23
CA SER A 379 17.30 -1.60 -14.55
C SER A 379 18.19 -0.35 -14.58
N PHE A 380 17.86 0.70 -13.81
CA PHE A 380 18.72 1.86 -13.61
C PHE A 380 20.07 1.45 -13.02
N GLY A 381 20.07 0.72 -11.92
CA GLY A 381 21.29 0.23 -11.27
C GLY A 381 22.10 -0.72 -12.15
N ALA A 382 21.45 -1.66 -12.83
CA ALA A 382 22.09 -2.59 -13.75
C ALA A 382 22.76 -1.85 -14.94
N THR A 383 22.10 -0.84 -15.51
CA THR A 383 22.64 -0.02 -16.59
C THR A 383 23.85 0.79 -16.13
N LEU A 384 23.78 1.44 -14.96
CA LEU A 384 24.90 2.17 -14.39
C LEU A 384 26.09 1.25 -14.14
N GLN A 385 25.85 0.10 -13.52
CA GLN A 385 26.92 -0.87 -13.24
C GLN A 385 27.62 -1.36 -14.50
N SER A 386 26.87 -1.56 -15.58
CA SER A 386 27.41 -1.99 -16.88
C SER A 386 28.20 -0.89 -17.60
N LYS A 387 27.72 0.37 -17.56
CA LYS A 387 28.26 1.46 -18.38
C LYS A 387 29.20 2.41 -17.63
N ALA A 388 29.10 2.51 -16.33
CA ALA A 388 29.94 3.36 -15.48
C ALA A 388 30.19 2.64 -14.14
N PRO A 389 30.96 1.53 -14.15
CA PRO A 389 31.22 0.78 -12.93
C PRO A 389 31.92 1.64 -11.87
N GLY A 390 31.53 1.44 -10.62
CA GLY A 390 32.03 2.20 -9.47
C GLY A 390 31.27 1.84 -8.21
N ASN A 391 31.46 2.61 -7.16
CA ASN A 391 30.71 2.49 -5.92
C ASN A 391 29.33 3.16 -6.11
N ILE A 392 28.28 2.38 -6.27
CA ILE A 392 26.93 2.82 -6.56
C ILE A 392 26.05 2.61 -5.32
N ALA A 393 25.38 3.67 -4.87
CA ALA A 393 24.32 3.61 -3.88
C ALA A 393 23.05 4.26 -4.45
N ILE A 394 21.91 3.60 -4.29
CA ILE A 394 20.61 4.10 -4.71
C ILE A 394 19.74 4.25 -3.47
N ALA A 395 19.17 5.45 -3.28
CA ALA A 395 18.19 5.73 -2.23
C ALA A 395 16.86 6.12 -2.88
N LYS A 396 15.81 5.34 -2.62
CA LYS A 396 14.49 5.51 -3.23
C LYS A 396 13.49 5.99 -2.20
N PHE A 397 12.82 7.11 -2.51
CA PHE A 397 11.73 7.65 -1.70
C PHE A 397 10.49 7.84 -2.59
N THR A 398 9.43 7.08 -2.35
CA THR A 398 8.24 7.09 -3.20
C THR A 398 6.95 7.03 -2.39
N HIS A 399 5.88 7.52 -3.02
CA HIS A 399 4.52 7.35 -2.50
C HIS A 399 3.52 7.32 -3.65
N SER A 400 3.00 6.13 -4.00
CA SER A 400 2.07 5.94 -5.12
C SER A 400 0.80 6.78 -5.00
N GLY A 401 0.28 6.95 -3.80
CA GLY A 401 -0.92 7.73 -3.52
C GLY A 401 -0.72 9.25 -3.43
N SER A 402 0.51 9.77 -3.62
CA SER A 402 0.79 11.20 -3.47
C SER A 402 0.44 12.02 -4.72
N GLN A 403 0.41 13.34 -4.52
CA GLN A 403 0.30 14.37 -5.56
C GLN A 403 1.46 15.35 -5.43
N MET A 404 1.74 16.12 -6.48
CA MET A 404 2.89 17.04 -6.51
C MET A 404 2.88 18.05 -5.37
N ASN A 405 1.71 18.55 -4.96
CA ASN A 405 1.61 19.47 -3.84
C ASN A 405 1.99 18.83 -2.49
N ASP A 406 1.89 17.52 -2.33
CA ASP A 406 2.38 16.81 -1.14
C ASP A 406 3.92 16.85 -1.02
N TRP A 407 4.61 17.15 -2.12
CA TRP A 407 6.08 17.24 -2.22
C TRP A 407 6.61 18.66 -2.16
N THR A 408 5.75 19.67 -2.05
CA THR A 408 6.20 21.07 -1.93
C THR A 408 6.68 21.38 -0.52
N PRO A 409 7.58 22.37 -0.35
CA PRO A 409 8.02 22.81 0.97
C PRO A 409 6.88 23.29 1.87
N GLU A 410 5.89 23.93 1.28
CA GLU A 410 4.68 24.40 1.95
C GLU A 410 3.81 23.24 2.38
N GLY A 411 3.86 22.14 1.62
CA GLY A 411 3.04 20.96 1.84
C GLY A 411 1.57 21.20 1.53
N THR A 412 0.74 20.31 2.05
CA THR A 412 -0.73 20.38 1.99
C THR A 412 -1.30 20.46 3.40
N GLU A 413 -2.58 20.78 3.53
CA GLU A 413 -3.28 20.72 4.82
C GLU A 413 -3.30 19.32 5.43
N ALA A 414 -3.15 18.31 4.61
CA ALA A 414 -2.95 16.92 5.02
C ALA A 414 -1.56 16.70 5.61
N LYS A 415 -1.39 17.02 6.87
CA LYS A 415 -0.10 16.94 7.58
C LYS A 415 0.55 15.57 7.55
N ASP A 416 -0.22 14.50 7.43
CA ASP A 416 0.26 13.12 7.28
C ASP A 416 0.84 12.82 5.88
N ARG A 417 0.69 13.75 4.93
CA ARG A 417 1.19 13.66 3.55
C ARG A 417 2.16 14.76 3.16
N ASN A 418 2.69 15.52 4.08
CA ASN A 418 3.76 16.46 3.78
C ASN A 418 5.06 15.67 3.60
N LEU A 419 5.32 15.25 2.36
CA LEU A 419 6.43 14.37 2.03
C LEU A 419 7.77 15.08 1.96
N TYR A 420 7.79 16.39 1.67
CA TYR A 420 9.01 17.16 1.48
C TYR A 420 9.97 17.09 2.67
N PRO A 421 9.54 17.37 3.92
CA PRO A 421 10.46 17.28 5.07
C PRO A 421 11.03 15.88 5.26
N GLN A 422 10.21 14.84 5.04
CA GLN A 422 10.62 13.45 5.15
C GLN A 422 11.60 13.06 4.04
N PHE A 423 11.38 13.55 2.82
CA PHE A 423 12.25 13.33 1.66
C PHE A 423 13.64 13.93 1.89
N ILE A 424 13.72 15.19 2.35
CA ILE A 424 15.00 15.84 2.65
C ILE A 424 15.72 15.15 3.82
N ALA A 425 14.99 14.78 4.87
CA ALA A 425 15.56 14.03 5.99
C ALA A 425 16.13 12.68 5.53
N PHE A 426 15.41 11.96 4.69
CA PHE A 426 15.84 10.66 4.13
C PHE A 426 17.13 10.80 3.31
N ILE A 427 17.28 11.85 2.49
CA ILE A 427 18.51 12.10 1.73
C ILE A 427 19.67 12.37 2.69
N LYS A 428 19.49 13.29 3.65
CA LYS A 428 20.54 13.66 4.64
C LYS A 428 20.98 12.46 5.47
N GLU A 429 20.03 11.64 5.92
CA GLU A 429 20.31 10.41 6.65
C GLU A 429 21.07 9.39 5.80
N SER A 430 20.68 9.23 4.53
CA SER A 430 21.35 8.32 3.60
C SER A 430 22.81 8.69 3.37
N ILE A 431 23.10 9.99 3.23
CA ILE A 431 24.47 10.51 3.14
C ILE A 431 25.24 10.22 4.44
N LYS A 432 24.67 10.61 5.59
CA LYS A 432 25.29 10.44 6.91
C LYS A 432 25.63 8.98 7.23
N GLU A 433 24.75 8.04 6.87
CA GLU A 433 25.02 6.62 7.09
C GLU A 433 26.19 6.07 6.26
N LEU A 434 26.34 6.52 5.01
CA LEU A 434 27.47 6.13 4.17
C LEU A 434 28.77 6.78 4.67
N GLU A 435 28.75 8.05 5.03
CA GLU A 435 29.89 8.77 5.60
C GLU A 435 30.33 8.16 6.95
N GLY A 436 29.36 7.78 7.79
CA GLY A 436 29.61 7.07 9.05
C GLY A 436 30.29 5.72 8.89
N LYS A 437 30.24 5.14 7.69
CA LYS A 437 31.01 3.93 7.30
C LYS A 437 32.37 4.25 6.67
N GLY A 438 32.82 5.52 6.75
CA GLY A 438 34.10 5.99 6.21
C GLY A 438 34.11 6.20 4.70
N GLN A 439 32.95 6.29 4.06
CA GLN A 439 32.86 6.52 2.61
C GLN A 439 32.81 8.03 2.32
N LYS A 440 33.50 8.48 1.27
CA LYS A 440 33.25 9.79 0.67
C LYS A 440 32.00 9.67 -0.22
N VAL A 441 31.01 10.51 0.01
CA VAL A 441 29.74 10.46 -0.74
C VAL A 441 29.67 11.62 -1.75
N GLU A 442 29.28 11.31 -2.97
CA GLU A 442 28.95 12.25 -4.03
C GLU A 442 27.46 12.08 -4.38
N LEU A 443 26.63 13.10 -4.09
CA LEU A 443 25.24 13.09 -4.50
C LEU A 443 25.17 13.35 -6.02
N ALA A 444 24.93 12.30 -6.78
CA ALA A 444 25.00 12.32 -8.25
C ALA A 444 23.77 13.00 -8.90
N GLY A 445 22.66 13.08 -8.20
CA GLY A 445 21.44 13.75 -8.64
C GLY A 445 20.18 13.17 -8.03
N ILE A 446 19.08 13.90 -8.23
CA ILE A 446 17.73 13.47 -7.91
C ILE A 446 17.01 13.09 -9.22
N PHE A 447 16.49 11.87 -9.29
CA PHE A 447 15.78 11.30 -10.42
C PHE A 447 14.30 11.22 -10.05
N TYR A 448 13.51 12.06 -10.67
CA TYR A 448 12.09 12.21 -10.35
C TYR A 448 11.23 11.87 -11.56
N HIS A 449 10.17 11.12 -11.36
CA HIS A 449 9.17 10.88 -12.40
C HIS A 449 7.93 11.74 -12.12
N VAL A 450 7.46 12.45 -13.17
CA VAL A 450 6.29 13.34 -13.06
C VAL A 450 5.07 12.55 -12.62
N GLY A 451 4.31 13.11 -11.68
CA GLY A 451 3.20 12.42 -11.03
C GLY A 451 2.03 12.11 -11.96
N GLU A 452 1.67 10.86 -12.05
CA GLU A 452 0.56 10.37 -12.87
C GLU A 452 -0.78 10.88 -12.34
N ASN A 453 -0.91 10.93 -11.02
CA ASN A 453 -2.12 11.42 -10.35
C ASN A 453 -2.40 12.89 -10.69
N ASP A 454 -1.34 13.72 -10.79
CA ASP A 454 -1.45 15.13 -11.13
C ASP A 454 -1.75 15.32 -12.61
N THR A 455 -1.07 14.56 -13.47
CA THR A 455 -1.25 14.68 -14.92
C THR A 455 -2.65 14.24 -15.34
N ALA A 456 -3.25 13.28 -14.66
CA ALA A 456 -4.61 12.82 -14.90
C ALA A 456 -5.67 13.90 -14.59
N MET A 457 -5.44 14.75 -13.60
CA MET A 457 -6.41 15.74 -13.14
C MET A 457 -6.08 17.14 -13.67
N GLY A 458 -6.92 17.72 -14.51
CA GLY A 458 -6.66 19.00 -15.21
C GLY A 458 -6.24 20.15 -14.29
N GLY A 459 -6.89 20.32 -13.14
CA GLY A 459 -6.53 21.34 -12.16
C GLY A 459 -5.12 21.17 -11.59
N TYR A 460 -4.70 19.95 -11.29
CA TYR A 460 -3.34 19.64 -10.80
C TYR A 460 -2.31 19.69 -11.93
N ARG A 461 -2.63 19.15 -13.12
CA ARG A 461 -1.76 19.18 -14.30
C ARG A 461 -1.22 20.58 -14.58
N ASN A 462 -2.09 21.59 -14.50
CA ASN A 462 -1.72 22.97 -14.73
C ASN A 462 -0.81 23.58 -13.66
N GLN A 463 -0.75 23.01 -12.46
CA GLN A 463 0.08 23.48 -11.35
C GLN A 463 1.35 22.63 -11.15
N ALA A 464 1.40 21.42 -11.69
CA ALA A 464 2.45 20.44 -11.41
C ALA A 464 3.87 21.00 -11.65
N ALA A 465 4.10 21.72 -12.75
CA ALA A 465 5.39 22.32 -13.04
C ALA A 465 5.81 23.39 -12.01
N LYS A 466 4.86 24.21 -11.54
CA LYS A 466 5.12 25.22 -10.50
C LYS A 466 5.49 24.57 -9.17
N TRP A 467 4.77 23.55 -8.75
CA TRP A 467 5.08 22.80 -7.54
C TRP A 467 6.43 22.10 -7.63
N LEU A 468 6.72 21.50 -8.78
CA LEU A 468 8.03 20.88 -9.04
C LEU A 468 9.16 21.90 -8.96
N GLN A 469 9.00 23.08 -9.54
CA GLN A 469 9.97 24.18 -9.47
C GLN A 469 10.27 24.59 -8.03
N SER A 470 9.23 24.75 -7.19
CA SER A 470 9.38 25.05 -5.76
C SER A 470 10.17 23.96 -5.03
N THR A 471 9.82 22.69 -5.27
CA THR A 471 10.50 21.54 -4.67
C THR A 471 11.99 21.46 -5.07
N VAL A 472 12.29 21.67 -6.34
CA VAL A 472 13.67 21.71 -6.87
C VAL A 472 14.49 22.80 -6.21
N ALA A 473 13.97 24.03 -6.20
CA ALA A 473 14.67 25.19 -5.64
C ALA A 473 14.96 25.00 -4.15
N LYS A 474 13.96 24.62 -3.38
CA LYS A 474 14.09 24.44 -1.93
C LYS A 474 14.98 23.25 -1.56
N SER A 475 14.94 22.17 -2.32
CA SER A 475 15.81 21.00 -2.07
C SER A 475 17.30 21.35 -2.25
N ARG A 476 17.65 22.19 -3.22
CA ARG A 476 19.03 22.68 -3.41
C ARG A 476 19.51 23.54 -2.24
N GLU A 477 18.61 24.39 -1.73
CA GLU A 477 18.88 25.20 -0.53
C GLU A 477 19.10 24.31 0.70
N ASP A 478 18.14 23.42 1.00
CA ASP A 478 18.14 22.60 2.21
C ASP A 478 19.27 21.56 2.24
N LEU A 479 19.74 21.13 1.07
CA LEU A 479 20.90 20.25 0.92
C LEU A 479 22.22 21.03 0.77
N SER A 480 22.18 22.37 0.70
CA SER A 480 23.33 23.23 0.45
C SER A 480 24.10 22.87 -0.84
N LEU A 481 23.39 22.48 -1.88
CA LEU A 481 23.89 22.05 -3.18
C LEU A 481 23.20 22.83 -4.32
N PRO A 482 23.54 24.10 -4.56
CA PRO A 482 22.86 24.96 -5.55
C PRO A 482 22.96 24.41 -6.99
N GLY A 483 23.98 23.64 -7.29
CA GLY A 483 24.18 22.99 -8.60
C GLY A 483 23.64 21.55 -8.69
N LEU A 484 22.85 21.08 -7.71
CA LEU A 484 22.32 19.72 -7.71
C LEU A 484 21.44 19.49 -8.94
N LYS A 485 21.81 18.48 -9.72
CA LYS A 485 21.06 18.10 -10.91
C LYS A 485 19.77 17.36 -10.54
N TRP A 486 18.68 17.80 -11.16
CA TRP A 486 17.41 17.09 -11.15
C TRP A 486 17.13 16.50 -12.53
N PHE A 487 16.98 15.20 -12.59
CA PHE A 487 16.63 14.43 -13.77
C PHE A 487 15.14 14.10 -13.70
N VAL A 488 14.35 14.81 -14.48
CA VAL A 488 12.88 14.71 -14.41
C VAL A 488 12.37 13.97 -15.63
N SER A 489 11.94 12.75 -15.42
CA SER A 489 11.38 11.90 -16.48
C SER A 489 9.88 12.11 -16.63
N GLN A 490 9.43 12.03 -17.86
CA GLN A 490 8.04 12.10 -18.27
C GLN A 490 7.76 10.97 -19.25
N GLN A 491 6.65 10.24 -19.04
CA GLN A 491 6.13 9.26 -19.98
C GLN A 491 5.53 9.92 -21.22
N PRO A 492 5.27 9.17 -22.32
CA PRO A 492 4.64 9.71 -23.53
C PRO A 492 3.31 10.40 -23.21
N PRO A 493 2.97 11.50 -23.91
CA PRO A 493 1.61 12.01 -23.92
C PRO A 493 0.63 10.90 -24.30
N THR A 494 -0.52 10.85 -23.64
CA THR A 494 -1.53 9.83 -23.88
C THR A 494 -2.92 10.43 -23.91
N ASP A 495 -3.79 9.86 -24.75
CA ASP A 495 -5.22 10.14 -24.72
C ASP A 495 -5.90 9.08 -23.83
N GLN A 496 -6.67 9.53 -22.86
CA GLN A 496 -7.39 8.63 -21.96
C GLN A 496 -8.86 8.99 -21.94
N GLU A 497 -9.70 7.98 -22.04
CA GLU A 497 -11.16 8.16 -22.01
C GLU A 497 -11.59 8.91 -20.74
N GLY A 498 -12.39 9.95 -20.92
CA GLY A 498 -12.85 10.81 -19.83
C GLY A 498 -11.86 11.87 -19.34
N LEU A 499 -10.58 11.80 -19.74
CA LEU A 499 -9.52 12.74 -19.30
C LEU A 499 -8.97 13.59 -20.44
N GLY A 500 -9.22 13.22 -21.69
CA GLY A 500 -8.65 13.84 -22.89
C GLY A 500 -7.14 13.61 -23.00
N THR A 501 -6.46 14.49 -23.74
CA THR A 501 -5.01 14.42 -23.93
C THR A 501 -4.27 14.82 -22.65
N ILE A 502 -3.46 13.91 -22.13
CA ILE A 502 -2.59 14.11 -20.99
C ILE A 502 -1.19 14.41 -21.51
N ASP A 503 -0.83 15.69 -21.50
CA ASP A 503 0.49 16.16 -21.93
C ASP A 503 1.00 17.29 -21.02
N VAL A 504 2.19 17.11 -20.48
CA VAL A 504 2.90 18.11 -19.64
C VAL A 504 4.23 18.52 -20.28
N THR A 505 4.49 18.09 -21.51
CA THR A 505 5.79 18.26 -22.19
C THR A 505 6.23 19.73 -22.25
N ALA A 506 5.34 20.63 -22.65
CA ALA A 506 5.66 22.05 -22.75
C ALA A 506 6.04 22.67 -21.41
N ASN A 507 5.29 22.31 -20.35
CA ASN A 507 5.50 22.85 -19.01
C ASN A 507 6.84 22.40 -18.41
N ILE A 508 7.17 21.11 -18.56
CA ILE A 508 8.44 20.55 -18.05
C ILE A 508 9.62 21.05 -18.90
N ALA A 509 9.47 21.17 -20.23
CA ALA A 509 10.49 21.74 -21.11
C ALA A 509 10.81 23.20 -20.78
N ALA A 510 9.83 23.99 -20.37
CA ALA A 510 10.03 25.37 -19.93
C ALA A 510 10.93 25.45 -18.68
N LEU A 511 10.77 24.53 -17.72
CA LEU A 511 11.66 24.46 -16.54
C LEU A 511 13.09 24.10 -16.95
N ALA A 512 13.27 23.15 -17.85
CA ALA A 512 14.60 22.77 -18.35
C ALA A 512 15.29 23.88 -19.14
N ALA A 513 14.54 24.68 -19.88
CA ALA A 513 15.09 25.84 -20.60
C ALA A 513 15.54 26.96 -19.64
N ALA A 514 14.92 27.07 -18.48
CA ALA A 514 15.26 28.10 -17.47
C ALA A 514 16.38 27.70 -16.51
N ASP A 515 16.69 26.40 -16.38
CA ASP A 515 17.63 25.88 -15.40
C ASP A 515 18.53 24.78 -16.01
N PRO A 516 19.84 25.05 -16.23
CA PRO A 516 20.76 24.07 -16.83
C PRO A 516 21.00 22.81 -15.96
N ASN A 517 20.66 22.86 -14.69
CA ASN A 517 20.73 21.72 -13.77
C ASN A 517 19.38 20.99 -13.61
N PHE A 518 18.39 21.34 -14.43
CA PHE A 518 17.13 20.63 -14.56
C PHE A 518 17.08 19.92 -15.91
N ILE A 519 17.21 18.61 -15.91
CA ILE A 519 17.28 17.78 -17.12
C ILE A 519 15.91 17.15 -17.37
N HIS A 520 15.22 17.56 -18.44
CA HIS A 520 13.97 16.97 -18.85
C HIS A 520 14.21 15.69 -19.67
N ILE A 521 13.77 14.56 -19.16
CA ILE A 521 13.89 13.26 -19.81
C ILE A 521 12.54 12.88 -20.45
N LYS A 522 12.46 12.97 -21.77
CA LYS A 522 11.31 12.51 -22.54
C LYS A 522 11.41 10.99 -22.71
N ALA A 523 10.89 10.24 -21.74
CA ALA A 523 10.83 8.78 -21.80
C ALA A 523 9.67 8.34 -22.73
N PHE A 524 9.72 8.75 -24.01
CA PHE A 524 8.63 8.54 -24.98
C PHE A 524 8.74 7.24 -25.76
N ASP A 525 9.87 6.56 -25.66
CA ASP A 525 10.14 5.24 -26.25
C ASP A 525 9.80 4.11 -25.26
N LEU A 526 8.72 4.28 -24.50
CA LEU A 526 8.21 3.23 -23.62
C LEU A 526 7.23 2.33 -24.38
N PRO A 527 7.17 1.02 -24.06
CA PRO A 527 6.15 0.14 -24.61
C PRO A 527 4.74 0.72 -24.41
N LYS A 528 3.91 0.59 -25.43
CA LYS A 528 2.50 1.01 -25.31
C LYS A 528 1.83 0.20 -24.22
N GLN A 529 1.11 0.91 -23.40
CA GLN A 529 0.29 0.34 -22.34
C GLN A 529 -1.13 0.80 -22.60
N ASP A 530 -2.05 -0.12 -22.75
CA ASP A 530 -3.44 0.10 -23.18
C ASP A 530 -4.10 1.29 -22.46
N ALA A 531 -3.82 2.51 -22.95
CA ALA A 531 -4.33 3.79 -22.44
C ALA A 531 -4.11 4.04 -20.92
N GLU A 532 -3.25 3.28 -20.25
CA GLU A 532 -3.03 3.41 -18.82
C GLU A 532 -1.90 4.38 -18.50
N LEU A 533 -2.13 5.28 -17.53
CA LEU A 533 -1.10 6.18 -17.01
C LEU A 533 -0.03 5.43 -16.20
N VAL A 534 -0.40 4.29 -15.61
CA VAL A 534 0.51 3.50 -14.77
C VAL A 534 1.27 2.48 -15.61
N ILE A 535 2.59 2.59 -15.59
CA ILE A 535 3.53 1.84 -16.41
C ILE A 535 3.67 0.39 -15.89
N THR A 536 3.60 -0.59 -16.79
CA THR A 536 3.76 -2.01 -16.46
C THR A 536 5.23 -2.45 -16.46
N THR A 537 5.48 -3.73 -16.18
CA THR A 537 6.82 -4.30 -15.97
C THR A 537 7.83 -3.92 -17.06
N GLU A 538 7.50 -4.12 -18.35
CA GLU A 538 8.43 -3.82 -19.44
C GLU A 538 8.73 -2.33 -19.55
N GLY A 539 7.71 -1.48 -19.39
CA GLY A 539 7.87 -0.03 -19.42
C GLY A 539 8.69 0.50 -18.24
N ILE A 540 8.53 -0.06 -17.05
CA ILE A 540 9.34 0.30 -15.86
C ILE A 540 10.81 -0.08 -16.05
N ILE A 541 11.10 -1.24 -16.63
CA ILE A 541 12.46 -1.63 -16.99
C ILE A 541 13.05 -0.61 -17.96
N LYS A 542 12.32 -0.29 -19.02
CA LYS A 542 12.76 0.67 -20.04
C LYS A 542 12.95 2.08 -19.45
N LEU A 543 12.06 2.51 -18.56
CA LEU A 543 12.19 3.79 -17.85
C LEU A 543 13.51 3.87 -17.08
N GLY A 544 13.87 2.81 -16.31
CA GLY A 544 15.13 2.77 -15.57
C GLY A 544 16.35 2.86 -16.48
N GLU A 545 16.33 2.20 -17.64
CA GLU A 545 17.41 2.31 -18.64
C GLU A 545 17.51 3.72 -19.22
N VAL A 546 16.37 4.36 -19.53
CA VAL A 546 16.33 5.71 -20.12
C VAL A 546 16.88 6.74 -19.13
N ILE A 547 16.46 6.71 -17.88
CA ILE A 547 16.97 7.65 -16.88
C ILE A 547 18.45 7.43 -16.55
N ALA A 548 18.94 6.17 -16.59
CA ALA A 548 20.36 5.88 -16.41
C ALA A 548 21.21 6.41 -17.58
N ARG A 549 20.75 6.25 -18.82
CA ARG A 549 21.42 6.82 -20.00
C ARG A 549 21.48 8.34 -19.93
N SER A 550 20.39 9.00 -19.60
CA SER A 550 20.36 10.44 -19.44
C SER A 550 21.38 10.94 -18.42
N TYR A 551 21.56 10.25 -17.29
CA TYR A 551 22.63 10.58 -16.35
C TYR A 551 24.02 10.47 -16.99
N LEU A 552 24.28 9.41 -17.74
CA LEU A 552 25.59 9.19 -18.38
C LEU A 552 25.94 10.26 -19.44
N GLU A 553 24.93 10.84 -20.06
CA GLU A 553 25.07 11.93 -21.04
C GLU A 553 25.28 13.30 -20.41
N HIS A 554 24.83 13.49 -19.15
CA HIS A 554 24.86 14.78 -18.46
C HIS A 554 25.73 14.79 -17.18
N LYS A 555 26.54 13.75 -16.95
CA LYS A 555 27.42 13.64 -15.78
C LYS A 555 28.59 14.65 -15.80
#